data_86956f741bedf8ec97c8cce433024899
#
_entry.id   86956f741bedf8ec97c8cce433024899
#
_cell.length_a   1.000
_cell.length_b   1.000
_cell.length_c   1.000
_cell.angle_alpha   90.00
_cell.angle_beta   90.00
_cell.angle_gamma   90.00
#
_symmetry.space_group_name_H-M   'P 1'
#
loop_
_entity.id
_entity.type
_entity.pdbx_description
1 polymer ?
#
loop_
_entity_poly.entity_id
_entity_poly.type
_entity_poly.pdbx_seq_one_letter_code
_entity_poly.pdbx_strand_id
1 'polypeptide(L)'
;MPRLAGQQPEYIANQLQAFIDKRRTNPVMFGVAHVLDTAMVKALSEHFNSLDPKPLGGGGASKGNVAEGKRIYEEGLPSANVPPCASCHGPEAKGADTFPRLAGQLPDYIFRKLTNWDKERGQNKEQPDNSAIMQPIAHDLSEAQIKAVAAYVSQLN
;
A
#
# COMPACT_ATOMS: atom_id res chain seq x y z
N MET A 1 -12.22 -2.66 -0.17
CA MET A 1 -11.43 -2.91 1.06
C MET A 1 -10.09 -3.51 0.66
N PRO A 2 -8.99 -3.31 1.40
CA PRO A 2 -7.71 -3.99 1.12
C PRO A 2 -7.74 -5.45 1.56
N ARG A 3 -6.80 -6.24 1.04
CA ARG A 3 -6.42 -7.51 1.65
C ARG A 3 -5.45 -7.23 2.80
N LEU A 4 -5.67 -7.86 3.93
CA LEU A 4 -4.84 -7.66 5.14
C LEU A 4 -3.94 -8.87 5.43
N ALA A 5 -4.27 -10.04 4.87
CA ALA A 5 -3.48 -11.26 5.06
C ALA A 5 -2.01 -11.04 4.66
N GLY A 6 -1.09 -11.46 5.52
CA GLY A 6 0.36 -11.33 5.34
C GLY A 6 0.90 -9.90 5.40
N GLN A 7 0.07 -8.92 5.79
CA GLN A 7 0.52 -7.54 5.92
C GLN A 7 1.44 -7.37 7.13
N GLN A 8 2.37 -6.42 7.05
CA GLN A 8 3.31 -6.11 8.12
C GLN A 8 2.59 -5.61 9.38
N PRO A 9 2.87 -6.17 10.58
CA PRO A 9 2.16 -5.81 11.81
C PRO A 9 2.32 -4.35 12.17
N GLU A 10 3.55 -3.82 12.04
CA GLU A 10 3.87 -2.42 12.29
C GLU A 10 3.10 -1.48 11.35
N TYR A 11 2.96 -1.88 10.08
CA TYR A 11 2.16 -1.12 9.12
C TYR A 11 0.68 -1.10 9.51
N ILE A 12 0.10 -2.25 9.90
CA ILE A 12 -1.31 -2.31 10.34
C ILE A 12 -1.51 -1.41 11.56
N ALA A 13 -0.66 -1.53 12.58
CA ALA A 13 -0.74 -0.72 13.79
C ALA A 13 -0.64 0.78 13.49
N ASN A 14 0.35 1.19 12.67
CA ASN A 14 0.51 2.57 12.25
C ASN A 14 -0.70 3.09 11.47
N GLN A 15 -1.32 2.26 10.62
CA GLN A 15 -2.49 2.67 9.86
C GLN A 15 -3.74 2.84 10.74
N LEU A 16 -3.94 1.98 11.73
CA LEU A 16 -5.02 2.15 12.70
C LEU A 16 -4.83 3.44 13.50
N GLN A 17 -3.61 3.69 13.98
CA GLN A 17 -3.28 4.94 14.66
C GLN A 17 -3.46 6.17 13.75
N ALA A 18 -3.06 6.06 12.46
CA ALA A 18 -3.23 7.16 11.52
C ALA A 18 -4.71 7.54 11.27
N PHE A 19 -5.65 6.60 11.39
CA PHE A 19 -7.08 6.91 11.36
C PHE A 19 -7.53 7.64 12.62
N ILE A 20 -7.04 7.24 13.80
CA ILE A 20 -7.35 7.89 15.09
C ILE A 20 -6.83 9.34 15.07
N ASP A 21 -5.59 9.54 14.65
CA ASP A 21 -4.91 10.84 14.60
C ASP A 21 -5.36 11.74 13.44
N LYS A 22 -6.28 11.24 12.59
CA LYS A 22 -6.75 11.94 11.38
C LYS A 22 -5.63 12.26 10.36
N ARG A 23 -4.51 11.54 10.42
CA ARG A 23 -3.45 11.57 9.39
C ARG A 23 -3.87 10.82 8.13
N ARG A 24 -4.86 9.93 8.27
CA ARG A 24 -5.51 9.18 7.21
C ARG A 24 -7.02 9.29 7.35
N THR A 25 -7.70 9.68 6.26
CA THR A 25 -9.14 9.94 6.27
C THR A 25 -9.94 8.76 5.73
N ASN A 26 -10.79 8.21 6.56
CA ASN A 26 -11.88 7.31 6.20
C ASN A 26 -12.87 7.22 7.36
N PRO A 27 -14.13 7.65 7.19
CA PRO A 27 -15.11 7.70 8.29
C PRO A 27 -15.38 6.33 8.94
N VAL A 28 -15.45 5.27 8.14
CA VAL A 28 -15.68 3.91 8.65
C VAL A 28 -14.49 3.46 9.49
N MET A 29 -13.27 3.62 8.96
CA MET A 29 -12.07 3.20 9.68
C MET A 29 -11.78 4.04 10.91
N PHE A 30 -12.15 5.32 10.93
CA PHE A 30 -12.07 6.14 12.14
C PHE A 30 -12.92 5.53 13.26
N GLY A 31 -14.19 5.19 12.97
CA GLY A 31 -15.08 4.56 13.96
C GLY A 31 -14.57 3.21 14.44
N VAL A 32 -14.01 2.38 13.55
CA VAL A 32 -13.43 1.08 13.91
C VAL A 32 -12.16 1.24 14.73
N ALA A 33 -11.22 2.08 14.29
CA ALA A 33 -9.93 2.24 14.94
C ALA A 33 -10.06 2.87 16.34
N HIS A 34 -11.00 3.78 16.54
CA HIS A 34 -11.17 4.53 17.77
C HIS A 34 -11.62 3.69 18.98
N VAL A 35 -12.22 2.52 18.73
CA VAL A 35 -12.65 1.61 19.82
C VAL A 35 -11.63 0.52 20.13
N LEU A 36 -10.51 0.46 19.41
CA LEU A 36 -9.45 -0.53 19.61
C LEU A 36 -8.43 0.00 20.63
N ASP A 37 -8.16 -0.78 21.65
CA ASP A 37 -7.04 -0.55 22.55
C ASP A 37 -5.72 -1.10 21.97
N THR A 38 -4.61 -0.79 22.62
CA THR A 38 -3.26 -1.20 22.17
C THR A 38 -3.11 -2.74 22.07
N ALA A 39 -3.73 -3.47 23.01
CA ALA A 39 -3.66 -4.93 23.01
C ALA A 39 -4.44 -5.52 21.82
N MET A 40 -5.62 -4.97 21.53
CA MET A 40 -6.44 -5.34 20.36
C MET A 40 -5.71 -5.02 19.05
N VAL A 41 -5.11 -3.83 18.94
CA VAL A 41 -4.32 -3.44 17.74
C VAL A 41 -3.19 -4.42 17.53
N LYS A 42 -2.43 -4.77 18.58
CA LYS A 42 -1.34 -5.75 18.49
C LYS A 42 -1.85 -7.12 18.03
N ALA A 43 -2.87 -7.66 18.71
CA ALA A 43 -3.43 -8.98 18.39
C ALA A 43 -3.96 -9.05 16.96
N LEU A 44 -4.67 -8.02 16.47
CA LEU A 44 -5.16 -7.94 15.10
C LEU A 44 -4.02 -7.88 14.10
N SER A 45 -2.98 -7.09 14.37
CA SER A 45 -1.82 -6.93 13.49
C SER A 45 -1.07 -8.26 13.34
N GLU A 46 -0.81 -8.95 14.44
CA GLU A 46 -0.16 -10.27 14.45
C GLU A 46 -1.04 -11.33 13.76
N HIS A 47 -2.35 -11.32 14.01
CA HIS A 47 -3.28 -12.24 13.36
C HIS A 47 -3.26 -12.08 11.84
N PHE A 48 -3.43 -10.86 11.32
CA PHE A 48 -3.41 -10.65 9.87
C PHE A 48 -2.06 -10.94 9.24
N ASN A 49 -0.96 -10.67 9.93
CA ASN A 49 0.38 -11.04 9.46
C ASN A 49 0.56 -12.56 9.33
N SER A 50 0.01 -13.35 10.27
CA SER A 50 0.13 -14.81 10.26
C SER A 50 -0.67 -15.50 9.14
N LEU A 51 -1.60 -14.80 8.50
CA LEU A 51 -2.38 -15.34 7.40
C LEU A 51 -1.55 -15.40 6.11
N ASP A 52 -1.64 -16.53 5.39
CA ASP A 52 -0.98 -16.70 4.09
C ASP A 52 -1.88 -16.19 2.95
N PRO A 53 -1.55 -15.06 2.30
CA PRO A 53 -2.34 -14.54 1.20
C PRO A 53 -2.01 -15.30 -0.08
N LYS A 54 -2.97 -16.01 -0.63
CA LYS A 54 -2.80 -16.61 -1.97
C LYS A 54 -2.77 -15.51 -3.04
N PRO A 55 -1.95 -15.67 -4.11
CA PRO A 55 -1.95 -14.75 -5.24
C PRO A 55 -3.36 -14.58 -5.80
N LEU A 56 -3.68 -13.37 -6.24
CA LEU A 56 -4.87 -13.15 -7.06
C LEU A 56 -4.55 -13.72 -8.45
N GLY A 57 -5.29 -14.71 -8.89
CA GLY A 57 -5.18 -15.17 -10.27
C GLY A 57 -5.28 -13.97 -11.21
N GLY A 58 -4.40 -13.89 -12.22
CA GLY A 58 -4.22 -12.73 -13.09
C GLY A 58 -5.52 -12.28 -13.77
N GLY A 59 -6.28 -11.45 -13.08
CA GLY A 59 -7.59 -10.97 -13.50
C GLY A 59 -7.50 -10.00 -14.66
N GLY A 60 -7.40 -10.52 -15.91
CA GLY A 60 -7.65 -9.74 -17.11
C GLY A 60 -6.63 -8.67 -17.49
N ALA A 61 -5.53 -8.50 -16.76
CA ALA A 61 -4.47 -7.59 -17.15
C ALA A 61 -3.73 -8.13 -18.38
N SER A 62 -3.51 -7.28 -19.37
CA SER A 62 -2.70 -7.67 -20.54
C SER A 62 -1.26 -7.98 -20.12
N LYS A 63 -0.63 -8.94 -20.81
CA LYS A 63 0.79 -9.28 -20.54
C LYS A 63 1.72 -8.08 -20.65
N GLY A 64 1.44 -7.14 -21.57
CA GLY A 64 2.21 -5.91 -21.73
C GLY A 64 2.14 -5.00 -20.51
N ASN A 65 0.96 -4.85 -19.91
CA ASN A 65 0.81 -4.06 -18.69
C ASN A 65 1.56 -4.67 -17.51
N VAL A 66 1.57 -5.99 -17.38
CA VAL A 66 2.31 -6.68 -16.31
C VAL A 66 3.81 -6.51 -16.48
N ALA A 67 4.33 -6.63 -17.72
CA ALA A 67 5.75 -6.44 -18.01
C ALA A 67 6.21 -5.00 -17.71
N GLU A 68 5.42 -4.01 -18.11
CA GLU A 68 5.71 -2.59 -17.79
C GLU A 68 5.62 -2.35 -16.29
N GLY A 69 4.63 -2.91 -15.61
CA GLY A 69 4.50 -2.82 -14.15
C GLY A 69 5.70 -3.41 -13.42
N LYS A 70 6.22 -4.55 -13.91
CA LYS A 70 7.45 -5.16 -13.41
C LYS A 70 8.64 -4.22 -13.56
N ARG A 71 8.83 -3.67 -14.76
CA ARG A 71 9.94 -2.75 -15.05
C ARG A 71 9.90 -1.53 -14.12
N ILE A 72 8.73 -0.89 -13.97
CA ILE A 72 8.58 0.26 -13.07
C ILE A 72 8.85 -0.15 -11.61
N TYR A 73 8.39 -1.32 -11.21
CA TYR A 73 8.60 -1.81 -9.85
C TYR A 73 10.07 -2.03 -9.52
N GLU A 74 10.82 -2.64 -10.45
CA GLU A 74 12.22 -3.04 -10.25
C GLU A 74 13.21 -1.92 -10.56
N GLU A 75 12.94 -1.07 -11.56
CA GLU A 75 13.87 -0.06 -12.08
C GLU A 75 13.46 1.38 -11.76
N GLY A 76 12.18 1.60 -11.44
CA GLY A 76 11.62 2.94 -11.28
C GLY A 76 11.40 3.66 -12.60
N LEU A 77 11.25 4.98 -12.52
CA LEU A 77 11.13 5.90 -13.66
C LEU A 77 12.04 7.12 -13.41
N PRO A 78 13.35 7.01 -13.72
CA PRO A 78 14.31 8.09 -13.45
C PRO A 78 13.92 9.43 -14.07
N SER A 79 13.31 9.42 -15.26
CA SER A 79 12.83 10.63 -15.93
C SER A 79 11.67 11.34 -15.23
N ALA A 80 10.98 10.65 -14.34
CA ALA A 80 9.88 11.17 -13.52
C ALA A 80 10.24 11.21 -12.02
N ASN A 81 11.51 11.08 -11.65
CA ASN A 81 11.97 11.02 -10.25
C ASN A 81 11.28 9.93 -9.39
N VAL A 82 10.78 8.87 -10.02
CA VAL A 82 10.19 7.73 -9.31
C VAL A 82 11.27 6.68 -9.08
N PRO A 83 11.70 6.45 -7.83
CA PRO A 83 12.66 5.40 -7.51
C PRO A 83 12.06 4.01 -7.72
N PRO A 84 12.89 2.94 -7.81
CA PRO A 84 12.40 1.58 -7.80
C PRO A 84 11.51 1.31 -6.59
N CYS A 85 10.29 0.82 -6.81
CA CYS A 85 9.36 0.47 -5.73
C CYS A 85 9.94 -0.61 -4.81
N ALA A 86 10.74 -1.51 -5.41
CA ALA A 86 11.45 -2.58 -4.71
C ALA A 86 12.40 -2.07 -3.61
N SER A 87 12.92 -0.84 -3.72
CA SER A 87 13.85 -0.28 -2.74
C SER A 87 13.23 -0.14 -1.34
N CYS A 88 11.92 0.08 -1.25
CA CYS A 88 11.20 0.22 0.01
C CYS A 88 10.26 -0.97 0.28
N HIS A 89 9.57 -1.44 -0.77
CA HIS A 89 8.59 -2.52 -0.63
C HIS A 89 9.19 -3.94 -0.76
N GLY A 90 10.51 -4.02 -0.98
CA GLY A 90 11.24 -5.28 -1.15
C GLY A 90 11.10 -5.89 -2.55
N PRO A 91 12.02 -6.78 -2.96
CA PRO A 91 12.01 -7.36 -4.32
C PRO A 91 10.78 -8.24 -4.58
N GLU A 92 10.23 -8.85 -3.56
CA GLU A 92 9.01 -9.67 -3.63
C GLU A 92 7.74 -8.90 -3.26
N ALA A 93 7.83 -7.59 -3.08
CA ALA A 93 6.73 -6.71 -2.67
C ALA A 93 6.06 -7.12 -1.33
N LYS A 94 6.80 -7.79 -0.45
CA LYS A 94 6.31 -8.22 0.86
C LYS A 94 6.35 -7.13 1.92
N GLY A 95 7.05 -6.02 1.63
CA GLY A 95 7.26 -4.94 2.58
C GLY A 95 8.20 -5.32 3.73
N ALA A 96 8.42 -4.39 4.64
CA ALA A 96 9.13 -4.59 5.90
C ALA A 96 8.77 -3.47 6.88
N ASP A 97 8.64 -3.77 8.14
CA ASP A 97 8.34 -2.79 9.19
C ASP A 97 7.09 -1.94 8.85
N THR A 98 7.30 -0.65 8.64
CA THR A 98 6.25 0.30 8.29
C THR A 98 5.97 0.40 6.78
N PHE A 99 6.78 -0.23 5.93
CA PHE A 99 6.54 -0.32 4.50
C PHE A 99 5.58 -1.48 4.20
N PRO A 100 4.43 -1.20 3.56
CA PRO A 100 3.40 -2.23 3.40
C PRO A 100 3.77 -3.29 2.38
N ARG A 101 3.28 -4.50 2.64
CA ARG A 101 3.17 -5.55 1.62
C ARG A 101 2.23 -5.08 0.51
N LEU A 102 2.68 -5.18 -0.73
CA LEU A 102 1.91 -4.93 -1.95
C LEU A 102 1.58 -6.22 -2.70
N ALA A 103 2.40 -7.27 -2.50
CA ALA A 103 2.19 -8.57 -3.13
C ALA A 103 0.78 -9.11 -2.82
N GLY A 104 0.07 -9.51 -3.88
CA GLY A 104 -1.28 -10.04 -3.78
C GLY A 104 -2.36 -9.03 -3.36
N GLN A 105 -2.07 -7.73 -3.33
CA GLN A 105 -3.07 -6.70 -3.05
C GLN A 105 -3.99 -6.51 -4.26
N LEU A 106 -5.25 -6.11 -4.01
CA LEU A 106 -6.25 -5.83 -5.05
C LEU A 106 -5.79 -4.68 -5.97
N PRO A 107 -5.73 -4.87 -7.29
CA PRO A 107 -5.27 -3.82 -8.22
C PRO A 107 -6.10 -2.54 -8.11
N ASP A 108 -7.43 -2.65 -8.01
CA ASP A 108 -8.32 -1.51 -7.84
C ASP A 108 -8.08 -0.76 -6.50
N TYR A 109 -7.64 -1.48 -5.46
CA TYR A 109 -7.30 -0.85 -4.20
C TYR A 109 -6.01 -0.02 -4.36
N ILE A 110 -4.97 -0.59 -4.96
CA ILE A 110 -3.70 0.11 -5.22
C ILE A 110 -3.96 1.33 -6.10
N PHE A 111 -4.68 1.16 -7.21
CA PHE A 111 -5.04 2.25 -8.11
C PHE A 111 -5.70 3.42 -7.37
N ARG A 112 -6.78 3.14 -6.63
CA ARG A 112 -7.49 4.18 -5.88
C ARG A 112 -6.63 4.83 -4.80
N LYS A 113 -5.71 4.08 -4.17
CA LYS A 113 -4.84 4.65 -3.13
C LYS A 113 -3.80 5.60 -3.70
N LEU A 114 -3.21 5.28 -4.83
CA LEU A 114 -2.23 6.14 -5.48
C LEU A 114 -2.90 7.38 -6.11
N THR A 115 -4.05 7.22 -6.77
CA THR A 115 -4.76 8.35 -7.40
C THR A 115 -5.43 9.31 -6.40
N ASN A 116 -5.75 8.85 -5.19
CA ASN A 116 -6.38 9.68 -4.16
C ASN A 116 -5.45 9.94 -2.96
N TRP A 117 -4.13 9.86 -3.16
CA TRP A 117 -3.18 9.96 -2.05
C TRP A 117 -3.42 11.17 -1.17
N ASP A 118 -3.44 12.36 -1.75
CA ASP A 118 -3.61 13.61 -1.02
C ASP A 118 -4.96 13.80 -0.34
N LYS A 119 -6.01 13.15 -0.88
CA LYS A 119 -7.35 13.21 -0.28
C LYS A 119 -7.47 12.32 0.96
N GLU A 120 -6.64 11.27 1.03
CA GLU A 120 -6.73 10.25 2.07
C GLU A 120 -5.57 10.28 3.05
N ARG A 121 -4.47 10.96 2.74
CA ARG A 121 -3.22 10.97 3.49
C ARG A 121 -2.72 12.40 3.73
N GLY A 122 -1.87 12.56 4.75
CA GLY A 122 -1.26 13.87 5.03
C GLY A 122 -2.22 14.92 5.55
N GLN A 123 -3.38 14.53 6.09
CA GLN A 123 -4.40 15.46 6.57
C GLN A 123 -3.96 16.19 7.85
N ASN A 124 -3.14 15.54 8.66
CA ASN A 124 -2.57 16.16 9.86
C ASN A 124 -1.10 16.54 9.58
N LYS A 125 -0.87 17.81 9.27
CA LYS A 125 0.49 18.33 8.97
C LYS A 125 1.38 18.47 10.21
N GLU A 126 0.81 18.48 11.40
CA GLU A 126 1.55 18.60 12.66
C GLU A 126 2.19 17.26 13.07
N GLN A 127 1.68 16.16 12.52
CA GLN A 127 2.18 14.81 12.79
C GLN A 127 2.41 14.07 11.48
N PRO A 128 3.46 14.44 10.70
CA PRO A 128 3.78 13.73 9.47
C PRO A 128 4.20 12.29 9.77
N ASP A 129 3.88 11.38 8.87
CA ASP A 129 4.30 9.98 8.93
C ASP A 129 4.99 9.55 7.63
N ASN A 130 5.40 8.29 7.56
CA ASN A 130 6.08 7.72 6.38
C ASN A 130 5.23 7.79 5.10
N SER A 131 3.94 8.13 5.18
CA SER A 131 3.13 8.34 3.98
C SER A 131 3.59 9.56 3.16
N ALA A 132 4.30 10.50 3.79
CA ALA A 132 4.90 11.64 3.12
C ALA A 132 5.96 11.23 2.08
N ILE A 133 6.65 10.10 2.29
CA ILE A 133 7.64 9.55 1.35
C ILE A 133 6.97 9.12 0.04
N MET A 134 5.78 8.54 0.14
CA MET A 134 5.03 8.06 -1.03
C MET A 134 4.29 9.16 -1.79
N GLN A 135 4.10 10.33 -1.20
CA GLN A 135 3.33 11.42 -1.79
C GLN A 135 3.91 11.86 -3.15
N PRO A 136 5.18 12.25 -3.29
CA PRO A 136 5.75 12.62 -4.59
C PRO A 136 5.69 11.48 -5.59
N ILE A 137 5.95 10.24 -5.16
CA ILE A 137 5.90 9.07 -6.02
C ILE A 137 4.49 8.85 -6.58
N ALA A 138 3.46 9.00 -5.75
CA ALA A 138 2.07 8.89 -6.19
C ALA A 138 1.66 9.98 -7.18
N HIS A 139 2.22 11.19 -7.06
CA HIS A 139 1.99 12.32 -7.96
C HIS A 139 2.67 12.14 -9.33
N ASP A 140 3.88 11.60 -9.33
CA ASP A 140 4.71 11.52 -10.53
C ASP A 140 4.35 10.31 -11.42
N LEU A 141 3.48 9.42 -10.94
CA LEU A 141 2.96 8.29 -11.71
C LEU A 141 1.70 8.67 -12.49
N SER A 142 1.70 8.42 -13.80
CA SER A 142 0.47 8.49 -14.60
C SER A 142 -0.50 7.34 -14.23
N GLU A 143 -1.78 7.52 -14.54
CA GLU A 143 -2.79 6.46 -14.31
C GLU A 143 -2.45 5.14 -15.02
N ALA A 144 -1.87 5.20 -16.22
CA ALA A 144 -1.44 4.02 -16.96
C ALA A 144 -0.33 3.25 -16.23
N GLN A 145 0.64 3.98 -15.68
CA GLN A 145 1.75 3.43 -14.89
C GLN A 145 1.26 2.85 -13.57
N ILE A 146 0.33 3.54 -12.89
CA ILE A 146 -0.31 3.02 -11.66
C ILE A 146 -1.04 1.70 -11.95
N LYS A 147 -1.80 1.62 -13.06
CA LYS A 147 -2.51 0.39 -13.46
C LYS A 147 -1.52 -0.74 -13.78
N ALA A 148 -0.40 -0.42 -14.42
CA ALA A 148 0.63 -1.40 -14.75
C ALA A 148 1.29 -1.98 -13.48
N VAL A 149 1.73 -1.12 -12.55
CA VAL A 149 2.31 -1.55 -11.28
C VAL A 149 1.30 -2.35 -10.45
N ALA A 150 0.05 -1.87 -10.35
CA ALA A 150 -1.01 -2.55 -9.63
C ALA A 150 -1.28 -3.96 -10.19
N ALA A 151 -1.29 -4.10 -11.53
CA ALA A 151 -1.45 -5.39 -12.18
C ALA A 151 -0.27 -6.34 -11.91
N TYR A 152 0.95 -5.84 -11.87
CA TYR A 152 2.14 -6.64 -11.55
C TYR A 152 2.12 -7.13 -10.10
N VAL A 153 2.04 -6.22 -9.12
CA VAL A 153 2.16 -6.59 -7.70
C VAL A 153 0.99 -7.44 -7.20
N SER A 154 -0.18 -7.34 -7.83
CA SER A 154 -1.34 -8.16 -7.49
C SER A 154 -1.14 -9.65 -7.80
N GLN A 155 -0.22 -10.00 -8.69
CA GLN A 155 0.10 -11.38 -9.08
C GLN A 155 1.22 -12.00 -8.23
N LEU A 156 1.93 -11.18 -7.47
CA LEU A 156 2.99 -11.65 -6.56
C LEU A 156 2.40 -12.32 -5.31
N ASN A 157 3.23 -13.18 -4.67
CA ASN A 157 2.86 -13.89 -3.45
C ASN A 157 3.77 -13.53 -2.28
#